data_5b7d9908b6a49479ca1a650fd2aa0631
#
_entry.id   5b7d9908b6a49479ca1a650fd2aa0631
#
_cell.length_a   1.000
_cell.length_b   1.000
_cell.length_c   1.000
_cell.angle_alpha   90.00
_cell.angle_beta   90.00
_cell.angle_gamma   90.00
#
_symmetry.space_group_name_H-M   'P 1'
#
loop_
_entity.id
_entity.type
_entity.pdbx_description
1 polymer ?
#
loop_
_entity_poly.entity_id
_entity_poly.type
_entity_poly.pdbx_seq_one_letter_code
_entity_poly.pdbx_strand_id
1 'polypeptide(L)'
;MHLHLRLLRPTASASLAVLHSFGIRSSTAFVQLHTAAIAVATRPSTGTNTMATMVAGGGVRTESDAFGKIDVESSKYWGAQTQRSLQNFPIGGRESRMPIEIIKGFGVLKKCAASYSMSKGKLDKAIGEAIVQAADEVIQGKLDDHFPLVVFQTGSGTQTNMNCNEVISNRAIEILEGVMGSKTPVHPNDHVNMGQSSNDSFPTAMHIAAILQAKGVLLPGLRMLHEALAAKAKEWDSVIKIGRTHTQDATPLTLGQEFSGYATQMEYGIARVEAALP
;
A
#
# COMPACT_ATOMS: atom_id res chain seq x y z
N MET A 1 -4.15 26.90 38.03
CA MET A 1 -4.48 25.55 38.51
C MET A 1 -4.37 24.60 37.32
N HIS A 2 -3.19 23.99 37.08
CA HIS A 2 -2.93 23.09 35.95
C HIS A 2 -3.22 21.65 36.41
N LEU A 3 -4.21 21.03 35.76
CA LEU A 3 -4.55 19.61 35.96
C LEU A 3 -3.77 18.79 34.94
N HIS A 4 -2.79 18.01 35.39
CA HIS A 4 -2.09 17.02 34.59
C HIS A 4 -2.94 15.76 34.47
N LEU A 5 -3.51 15.49 33.28
CA LEU A 5 -4.11 14.19 32.96
C LEU A 5 -2.99 13.20 32.60
N ARG A 6 -2.71 12.26 33.50
CA ARG A 6 -1.89 11.07 33.16
C ARG A 6 -2.77 10.05 32.44
N LEU A 7 -2.50 9.86 31.15
CA LEU A 7 -3.03 8.75 30.36
C LEU A 7 -2.37 7.43 30.82
N LEU A 8 -3.14 6.58 31.49
CA LEU A 8 -2.76 5.19 31.79
C LEU A 8 -2.81 4.38 30.50
N ARG A 9 -1.66 3.84 30.07
CA ARG A 9 -1.57 2.87 28.97
C ARG A 9 -2.10 1.52 29.45
N PRO A 10 -3.00 0.83 28.72
CA PRO A 10 -3.41 -0.52 29.06
C PRO A 10 -2.22 -1.48 28.90
N THR A 11 -2.00 -2.33 29.89
CA THR A 11 -0.96 -3.37 29.85
C THR A 11 -1.37 -4.51 28.93
N ALA A 12 -0.41 -5.12 28.25
CA ALA A 12 -0.61 -6.21 27.29
C ALA A 12 -1.40 -7.42 27.83
N SER A 13 -1.48 -7.57 29.14
CA SER A 13 -2.22 -8.64 29.83
C SER A 13 -3.75 -8.52 29.66
N ALA A 14 -4.30 -7.32 29.57
CA ALA A 14 -5.74 -7.12 29.43
C ALA A 14 -6.27 -7.50 28.04
N SER A 15 -5.46 -7.33 27.01
CA SER A 15 -5.85 -7.68 25.63
C SER A 15 -5.90 -9.18 25.39
N LEU A 16 -5.07 -9.97 26.06
CA LEU A 16 -5.04 -11.44 25.89
C LEU A 16 -6.24 -12.12 26.56
N ALA A 17 -6.71 -11.59 27.67
CA ALA A 17 -7.87 -12.14 28.38
C ALA A 17 -9.19 -11.96 27.60
N VAL A 18 -9.33 -10.87 26.86
CA VAL A 18 -10.50 -10.62 26.02
C VAL A 18 -10.54 -11.58 24.83
N LEU A 19 -9.40 -11.91 24.24
CA LEU A 19 -9.34 -12.83 23.07
C LEU A 19 -9.67 -14.28 23.44
N HIS A 20 -9.35 -14.73 24.66
CA HIS A 20 -9.67 -16.09 25.12
C HIS A 20 -11.17 -16.29 25.40
N SER A 21 -11.88 -15.25 25.79
CA SER A 21 -13.32 -15.32 26.06
C SER A 21 -14.18 -15.38 24.77
N PHE A 22 -13.61 -15.05 23.62
CA PHE A 22 -14.33 -15.03 22.34
C PHE A 22 -14.25 -16.33 21.52
N GLY A 23 -13.59 -17.38 22.02
CA GLY A 23 -13.53 -18.68 21.34
C GLY A 23 -12.84 -18.65 19.97
N ILE A 24 -12.10 -17.59 19.65
CA ILE A 24 -11.34 -17.47 18.41
C ILE A 24 -10.08 -18.32 18.53
N ARG A 25 -10.07 -19.48 17.89
CA ARG A 25 -8.84 -20.26 17.77
C ARG A 25 -7.82 -19.43 17.01
N SER A 26 -6.69 -19.12 17.67
CA SER A 26 -5.61 -18.36 17.09
C SER A 26 -5.11 -19.02 15.79
N SER A 27 -5.36 -18.40 14.65
CA SER A 27 -4.60 -18.73 13.48
C SER A 27 -3.18 -18.18 13.68
N THR A 28 -2.19 -19.00 13.43
CA THR A 28 -0.76 -18.74 13.64
C THR A 28 -0.28 -17.45 12.95
N ALA A 29 -1.01 -16.98 11.95
CA ALA A 29 -0.74 -15.73 11.22
C ALA A 29 -1.01 -14.46 12.05
N PHE A 30 -1.98 -14.48 12.98
CA PHE A 30 -2.30 -13.29 13.79
C PHE A 30 -1.29 -13.05 14.92
N VAL A 31 -0.67 -14.11 15.43
CA VAL A 31 0.36 -14.05 16.47
C VAL A 31 1.69 -13.54 15.90
N GLN A 32 2.02 -13.86 14.64
CA GLN A 32 3.25 -13.37 13.99
C GLN A 32 3.22 -11.87 13.68
N LEU A 33 2.05 -11.29 13.38
CA LEU A 33 1.92 -9.85 13.14
C LEU A 33 2.10 -9.02 14.44
N HIS A 34 1.70 -9.55 15.60
CA HIS A 34 1.86 -8.84 16.89
C HIS A 34 3.29 -8.92 17.44
N THR A 35 4.01 -10.02 17.23
CA THR A 35 5.40 -10.17 17.67
C THR A 35 6.37 -9.30 16.86
N ALA A 36 6.10 -9.06 15.58
CA ALA A 36 6.90 -8.15 14.75
C ALA A 36 6.76 -6.67 15.17
N ALA A 37 5.58 -6.26 15.65
CA ALA A 37 5.34 -4.88 16.08
C ALA A 37 5.98 -4.53 17.43
N ILE A 38 6.22 -5.51 18.32
CA ILE A 38 6.81 -5.29 19.65
C ILE A 38 8.34 -5.27 19.61
N ALA A 39 8.96 -5.91 18.62
CA ALA A 39 10.43 -5.98 18.50
C ALA A 39 11.06 -4.66 17.99
N VAL A 40 10.29 -3.71 17.50
CA VAL A 40 10.79 -2.42 16.97
C VAL A 40 10.91 -1.32 18.05
N ALA A 41 10.34 -1.51 19.23
CA ALA A 41 10.18 -0.45 20.23
C ALA A 41 11.32 -0.29 21.26
N THR A 42 12.39 -1.10 21.22
CA THR A 42 13.48 -1.01 22.21
C THR A 42 14.88 -1.06 21.57
N ARG A 43 15.34 0.08 21.03
CA ARG A 43 16.78 0.36 20.92
C ARG A 43 17.03 1.84 21.24
N PRO A 44 17.95 2.16 22.15
CA PRO A 44 18.33 3.54 22.45
C PRO A 44 19.21 4.09 21.32
N SER A 45 18.91 5.33 20.91
CA SER A 45 19.71 6.09 19.97
C SER A 45 20.92 6.70 20.68
N THR A 46 22.11 6.23 20.37
CA THR A 46 23.36 6.98 20.55
C THR A 46 24.23 6.79 19.33
N GLY A 47 24.64 7.86 18.69
CA GLY A 47 25.80 7.82 17.83
C GLY A 47 25.64 8.43 16.46
N THR A 48 26.04 9.69 16.36
CA THR A 48 26.74 10.38 15.25
C THR A 48 26.49 9.91 13.81
N ASN A 49 25.82 10.81 13.08
CA ASN A 49 25.75 10.82 11.62
C ASN A 49 27.14 10.78 11.00
N THR A 50 27.49 9.66 10.43
CA THR A 50 28.47 9.58 9.34
C THR A 50 27.78 8.78 8.25
N MET A 51 27.37 9.46 7.17
CA MET A 51 26.95 8.83 5.93
C MET A 51 28.15 8.07 5.34
N ALA A 52 28.32 6.84 5.77
CA ALA A 52 29.14 5.87 5.06
C ALA A 52 28.19 5.09 4.16
N THR A 53 28.18 5.43 2.89
CA THR A 53 27.57 4.66 1.81
C THR A 53 28.21 3.27 1.82
N MET A 54 27.57 2.31 2.46
CA MET A 54 27.91 0.90 2.23
C MET A 54 27.33 0.49 0.87
N VAL A 55 28.13 0.66 -0.16
CA VAL A 55 27.93 0.00 -1.46
C VAL A 55 28.20 -1.49 -1.24
N ALA A 56 27.18 -2.26 -0.96
CA ALA A 56 27.23 -3.69 -1.13
C ALA A 56 27.41 -3.95 -2.63
N GLY A 57 28.51 -4.57 -3.02
CA GLY A 57 29.01 -5.10 -4.30
C GLY A 57 28.14 -5.16 -5.56
N GLY A 58 27.32 -4.16 -5.87
CA GLY A 58 26.57 -4.01 -7.12
C GLY A 58 27.21 -2.91 -7.95
N GLY A 59 27.54 -3.20 -9.24
CA GLY A 59 28.00 -2.16 -10.18
C GLY A 59 26.99 -1.03 -10.31
N VAL A 60 27.45 0.12 -10.79
CA VAL A 60 26.58 1.22 -11.19
C VAL A 60 26.47 1.28 -12.71
N ARG A 61 25.32 1.70 -13.21
CA ARG A 61 25.14 2.08 -14.61
C ARG A 61 24.86 3.56 -14.70
N THR A 62 25.36 4.21 -15.72
CA THR A 62 25.08 5.63 -15.96
C THR A 62 23.83 5.75 -16.83
N GLU A 63 22.81 6.44 -16.33
CA GLU A 63 21.63 6.84 -17.10
C GLU A 63 21.64 8.37 -17.35
N SER A 64 20.72 8.85 -18.14
CA SER A 64 20.62 10.28 -18.46
C SER A 64 19.16 10.72 -18.54
N ASP A 65 18.92 11.99 -18.17
CA ASP A 65 17.68 12.69 -18.42
C ASP A 65 17.96 14.12 -18.93
N ALA A 66 16.97 15.01 -18.92
CA ALA A 66 17.12 16.39 -19.36
C ALA A 66 18.14 17.18 -18.51
N PHE A 67 18.45 16.75 -17.29
CA PHE A 67 19.41 17.37 -16.38
C PHE A 67 20.83 16.79 -16.51
N GLY A 68 21.04 15.80 -17.39
CA GLY A 68 22.34 15.20 -17.63
C GLY A 68 22.48 13.79 -17.09
N LYS A 69 23.72 13.32 -16.96
CA LYS A 69 24.06 11.97 -16.51
C LYS A 69 23.93 11.82 -15.01
N ILE A 70 23.55 10.62 -14.57
CA ILE A 70 23.48 10.24 -13.17
C ILE A 70 23.72 8.73 -13.05
N ASP A 71 24.39 8.32 -11.97
CA ASP A 71 24.67 6.93 -11.69
C ASP A 71 23.52 6.30 -10.92
N VAL A 72 23.10 5.11 -11.37
CA VAL A 72 22.03 4.31 -10.80
C VAL A 72 22.60 2.92 -10.48
N GLU A 73 22.20 2.33 -9.38
CA GLU A 73 22.59 0.96 -9.02
C GLU A 73 22.15 -0.02 -10.12
N SER A 74 23.09 -0.83 -10.64
CA SER A 74 22.83 -1.70 -11.79
C SER A 74 21.78 -2.78 -11.53
N SER A 75 21.57 -3.18 -10.28
CA SER A 75 20.55 -4.16 -9.89
C SER A 75 19.11 -3.63 -9.89
N LYS A 76 18.93 -2.31 -10.01
CA LYS A 76 17.63 -1.66 -9.88
C LYS A 76 17.04 -1.28 -11.23
N TYR A 77 15.73 -1.51 -11.40
CA TYR A 77 15.01 -1.13 -12.62
C TYR A 77 14.64 0.35 -12.70
N TRP A 78 14.70 1.11 -11.60
CA TRP A 78 14.44 2.55 -11.70
C TRP A 78 15.55 3.25 -12.49
N GLY A 79 15.25 4.43 -13.03
CA GLY A 79 16.16 5.20 -13.87
C GLY A 79 16.60 6.53 -13.27
N ALA A 80 17.03 7.43 -14.14
CA ALA A 80 17.63 8.71 -13.78
C ALA A 80 16.68 9.60 -12.95
N GLN A 81 15.41 9.69 -13.31
CA GLN A 81 14.47 10.58 -12.61
C GLN A 81 14.14 10.10 -11.20
N THR A 82 13.96 8.79 -11.03
CA THR A 82 13.78 8.21 -9.70
C THR A 82 15.03 8.42 -8.85
N GLN A 83 16.23 8.22 -9.42
CA GLN A 83 17.47 8.44 -8.70
C GLN A 83 17.62 9.90 -8.23
N ARG A 84 17.24 10.88 -9.07
CA ARG A 84 17.21 12.30 -8.65
C ARG A 84 16.20 12.55 -7.54
N SER A 85 15.03 11.93 -7.61
CA SER A 85 14.02 12.06 -6.56
C SER A 85 14.54 11.54 -5.21
N LEU A 86 15.26 10.42 -5.19
CA LEU A 86 15.92 9.91 -3.99
C LEU A 86 16.95 10.88 -3.40
N GLN A 87 17.70 11.59 -4.27
CA GLN A 87 18.67 12.60 -3.83
C GLN A 87 18.01 13.87 -3.35
N ASN A 88 16.92 14.30 -3.98
CA ASN A 88 16.21 15.54 -3.66
C ASN A 88 15.35 15.43 -2.40
N PHE A 89 14.85 14.22 -2.10
CA PHE A 89 13.92 13.97 -0.99
C PHE A 89 14.43 12.88 -0.04
N PRO A 90 15.58 13.07 0.63
CA PRO A 90 16.10 12.12 1.62
C PRO A 90 15.34 12.26 2.96
N ILE A 91 14.02 12.12 2.91
CA ILE A 91 13.10 12.40 4.01
C ILE A 91 12.30 11.13 4.33
N GLY A 92 12.09 10.87 5.62
CA GLY A 92 11.33 9.70 6.08
C GLY A 92 12.11 8.40 5.96
N GLY A 93 11.47 7.31 6.35
CA GLY A 93 11.99 5.94 6.30
C GLY A 93 11.14 5.06 5.37
N ARG A 94 11.27 3.74 5.56
CA ARG A 94 10.49 2.77 4.79
C ARG A 94 8.98 2.94 4.97
N GLU A 95 8.55 3.40 6.13
CA GLU A 95 7.15 3.69 6.48
C GLU A 95 6.56 4.89 5.73
N SER A 96 7.42 5.74 5.19
CA SER A 96 7.02 6.91 4.39
C SER A 96 7.03 6.63 2.88
N ARG A 97 7.32 5.41 2.45
CA ARG A 97 7.28 5.07 1.03
C ARG A 97 5.86 5.15 0.48
N MET A 98 5.75 5.39 -0.82
CA MET A 98 4.47 5.34 -1.52
C MET A 98 3.82 3.96 -1.28
N PRO A 99 2.54 3.92 -0.86
CA PRO A 99 1.84 2.66 -0.65
C PRO A 99 1.91 1.76 -1.88
N ILE A 100 2.26 0.49 -1.66
CA ILE A 100 2.46 -0.47 -2.74
C ILE A 100 1.18 -0.72 -3.55
N GLU A 101 0.02 -0.51 -2.95
CA GLU A 101 -1.27 -0.60 -3.60
C GLU A 101 -1.42 0.42 -4.73
N ILE A 102 -0.87 1.64 -4.55
CA ILE A 102 -0.85 2.67 -5.59
C ILE A 102 0.08 2.25 -6.73
N ILE A 103 1.24 1.65 -6.41
CA ILE A 103 2.16 1.11 -7.42
C ILE A 103 1.49 0.00 -8.24
N LYS A 104 0.77 -0.93 -7.59
CA LYS A 104 -0.03 -1.95 -8.28
C LYS A 104 -1.13 -1.33 -9.14
N GLY A 105 -1.77 -0.26 -8.65
CA GLY A 105 -2.72 0.55 -9.42
C GLY A 105 -2.11 1.13 -10.70
N PHE A 106 -0.88 1.64 -10.61
CA PHE A 106 -0.12 2.05 -11.80
C PHE A 106 0.17 0.89 -12.74
N GLY A 107 0.53 -0.28 -12.23
CA GLY A 107 0.70 -1.49 -13.05
C GLY A 107 -0.54 -1.78 -13.90
N VAL A 108 -1.72 -1.77 -13.29
CA VAL A 108 -3.01 -1.96 -14.00
C VAL A 108 -3.19 -0.88 -15.08
N LEU A 109 -2.99 0.39 -14.73
CA LEU A 109 -3.15 1.51 -15.66
C LEU A 109 -2.20 1.39 -16.84
N LYS A 110 -0.90 1.15 -16.61
CA LYS A 110 0.12 1.05 -17.68
C LYS A 110 -0.13 -0.15 -18.59
N LYS A 111 -0.56 -1.28 -18.02
CA LYS A 111 -1.01 -2.45 -18.80
C LYS A 111 -2.16 -2.11 -19.75
N CYS A 112 -3.20 -1.46 -19.22
CA CYS A 112 -4.36 -1.06 -20.03
C CYS A 112 -3.97 -0.06 -21.13
N ALA A 113 -3.14 0.94 -20.80
CA ALA A 113 -2.68 1.94 -21.76
C ALA A 113 -1.86 1.33 -22.91
N ALA A 114 -0.93 0.42 -22.59
CA ALA A 114 -0.14 -0.31 -23.60
C ALA A 114 -1.04 -1.17 -24.50
N SER A 115 -1.96 -1.93 -23.91
CA SER A 115 -2.91 -2.77 -24.65
C SER A 115 -3.79 -1.93 -25.59
N TYR A 116 -4.28 -0.79 -25.10
CA TYR A 116 -5.05 0.14 -25.93
C TYR A 116 -4.21 0.71 -27.08
N SER A 117 -2.98 1.17 -26.81
CA SER A 117 -2.09 1.75 -27.83
C SER A 117 -1.73 0.73 -28.91
N MET A 118 -1.49 -0.53 -28.56
CA MET A 118 -1.32 -1.64 -29.52
C MET A 118 -2.58 -1.83 -30.38
N SER A 119 -3.77 -1.85 -29.76
CA SER A 119 -5.04 -2.04 -30.50
C SER A 119 -5.32 -0.94 -31.52
N LYS A 120 -4.73 0.24 -31.32
CA LYS A 120 -4.83 1.39 -32.25
C LYS A 120 -3.66 1.48 -33.23
N GLY A 121 -2.74 0.52 -33.25
CA GLY A 121 -1.56 0.54 -34.08
C GLY A 121 -0.59 1.69 -33.77
N LYS A 122 -0.67 2.28 -32.58
CA LYS A 122 0.22 3.38 -32.13
C LYS A 122 1.47 2.89 -31.40
N LEU A 123 1.46 1.67 -30.91
CA LEU A 123 2.56 1.02 -30.22
C LEU A 123 2.88 -0.29 -30.94
N ASP A 124 4.17 -0.50 -31.22
CA ASP A 124 4.64 -1.76 -31.80
C ASP A 124 4.22 -2.94 -30.88
N LYS A 125 3.86 -4.05 -31.50
CA LYS A 125 3.31 -5.20 -30.82
C LYS A 125 4.32 -5.83 -29.86
N ALA A 126 5.56 -6.03 -30.29
CA ALA A 126 6.58 -6.66 -29.44
C ALA A 126 6.93 -5.77 -28.23
N ILE A 127 7.05 -4.46 -28.46
CA ILE A 127 7.27 -3.47 -27.38
C ILE A 127 6.08 -3.47 -26.42
N GLY A 128 4.86 -3.43 -26.94
CA GLY A 128 3.65 -3.40 -26.12
C GLY A 128 3.45 -4.66 -25.30
N GLU A 129 3.72 -5.84 -25.84
CA GLU A 129 3.65 -7.12 -25.12
C GLU A 129 4.68 -7.18 -23.99
N ALA A 130 5.91 -6.70 -24.21
CA ALA A 130 6.92 -6.60 -23.17
C ALA A 130 6.53 -5.63 -22.04
N ILE A 131 5.91 -4.47 -22.38
CA ILE A 131 5.37 -3.53 -21.39
C ILE A 131 4.24 -4.18 -20.60
N VAL A 132 3.33 -4.89 -21.23
CA VAL A 132 2.22 -5.61 -20.56
C VAL A 132 2.77 -6.65 -19.59
N GLN A 133 3.76 -7.44 -20.01
CA GLN A 133 4.40 -8.44 -19.14
C GLN A 133 5.09 -7.77 -17.93
N ALA A 134 5.88 -6.72 -18.14
CA ALA A 134 6.52 -5.98 -17.04
C ALA A 134 5.49 -5.35 -16.08
N ALA A 135 4.38 -4.80 -16.60
CA ALA A 135 3.30 -4.28 -15.81
C ALA A 135 2.58 -5.37 -14.98
N ASP A 136 2.43 -6.58 -15.52
CA ASP A 136 1.91 -7.72 -14.77
C ASP A 136 2.84 -8.13 -13.62
N GLU A 137 4.15 -8.05 -13.80
CA GLU A 137 5.12 -8.29 -12.71
C GLU A 137 5.01 -7.24 -11.59
N VAL A 138 4.74 -5.97 -11.93
CA VAL A 138 4.42 -4.91 -10.94
C VAL A 138 3.13 -5.23 -10.19
N ILE A 139 2.06 -5.60 -10.89
CA ILE A 139 0.77 -5.97 -10.26
C ILE A 139 0.94 -7.15 -9.29
N GLN A 140 1.76 -8.13 -9.66
CA GLN A 140 2.04 -9.33 -8.86
C GLN A 140 3.00 -9.06 -7.68
N GLY A 141 3.57 -7.86 -7.56
CA GLY A 141 4.50 -7.49 -6.50
C GLY A 141 5.92 -8.05 -6.67
N LYS A 142 6.26 -8.60 -7.85
CA LYS A 142 7.60 -9.14 -8.14
C LYS A 142 8.70 -8.08 -8.20
N LEU A 143 8.29 -6.82 -8.42
CA LEU A 143 9.18 -5.67 -8.58
C LEU A 143 9.08 -4.65 -7.43
N ASP A 144 8.50 -5.01 -6.28
CA ASP A 144 8.21 -4.09 -5.17
C ASP A 144 9.47 -3.36 -4.65
N ASP A 145 10.63 -4.01 -4.66
CA ASP A 145 11.91 -3.43 -4.22
C ASP A 145 12.47 -2.34 -5.16
N HIS A 146 11.82 -2.11 -6.31
CA HIS A 146 12.21 -1.10 -7.29
C HIS A 146 11.38 0.20 -7.17
N PHE A 147 10.55 0.33 -6.12
CA PHE A 147 9.72 1.50 -5.83
C PHE A 147 10.11 2.15 -4.50
N PRO A 148 11.26 2.84 -4.44
CA PRO A 148 11.81 3.35 -3.19
C PRO A 148 11.26 4.71 -2.78
N LEU A 149 10.50 5.41 -3.65
CA LEU A 149 10.11 6.80 -3.44
C LEU A 149 9.16 6.97 -2.25
N VAL A 150 9.36 8.05 -1.51
CA VAL A 150 8.53 8.45 -0.37
C VAL A 150 7.34 9.30 -0.83
N VAL A 151 6.34 9.44 0.04
CA VAL A 151 5.15 10.28 -0.22
C VAL A 151 5.48 11.77 -0.29
N PHE A 152 6.64 12.20 0.23
CA PHE A 152 7.14 13.56 0.16
C PHE A 152 7.72 13.83 -1.23
N GLN A 153 6.87 14.27 -2.13
CA GLN A 153 7.20 14.59 -3.52
C GLN A 153 6.24 15.65 -4.05
N THR A 154 6.33 16.00 -5.34
CA THR A 154 5.40 16.94 -5.97
C THR A 154 3.95 16.46 -5.84
N GLY A 155 3.01 17.38 -5.57
CA GLY A 155 1.61 17.07 -5.33
C GLY A 155 0.86 16.42 -6.51
N SER A 156 1.41 16.53 -7.74
CA SER A 156 0.87 15.89 -8.94
C SER A 156 1.26 14.41 -9.10
N GLY A 157 2.12 13.87 -8.21
CA GLY A 157 2.57 12.48 -8.26
C GLY A 157 3.50 12.12 -9.43
N THR A 158 4.12 13.13 -10.04
CA THR A 158 4.98 12.95 -11.23
C THR A 158 6.15 12.01 -10.95
N GLN A 159 6.81 12.10 -9.79
CA GLN A 159 7.93 11.22 -9.47
C GLN A 159 7.50 9.76 -9.39
N THR A 160 6.38 9.44 -8.76
CA THR A 160 5.86 8.07 -8.70
C THR A 160 5.47 7.56 -10.09
N ASN A 161 4.81 8.39 -10.92
CA ASN A 161 4.51 8.03 -12.31
C ASN A 161 5.78 7.73 -13.10
N MET A 162 6.82 8.56 -12.95
CA MET A 162 8.10 8.34 -13.62
C MET A 162 8.83 7.10 -13.09
N ASN A 163 8.78 6.84 -11.80
CA ASN A 163 9.33 5.60 -11.23
C ASN A 163 8.68 4.37 -11.88
N CYS A 164 7.35 4.35 -11.99
CA CYS A 164 6.64 3.27 -12.67
C CYS A 164 7.04 3.15 -14.15
N ASN A 165 7.15 4.29 -14.85
CA ASN A 165 7.57 4.29 -16.26
C ASN A 165 8.97 3.73 -16.43
N GLU A 166 9.93 4.14 -15.59
CA GLU A 166 11.32 3.70 -15.65
C GLU A 166 11.46 2.21 -15.32
N VAL A 167 10.80 1.74 -14.26
CA VAL A 167 10.83 0.33 -13.86
C VAL A 167 10.23 -0.56 -14.95
N ILE A 168 9.06 -0.22 -15.45
CA ILE A 168 8.39 -0.98 -16.52
C ILE A 168 9.22 -0.94 -17.80
N SER A 169 9.78 0.22 -18.18
CA SER A 169 10.63 0.37 -19.35
C SER A 169 11.89 -0.50 -19.27
N ASN A 170 12.63 -0.41 -18.17
CA ASN A 170 13.86 -1.17 -18.00
C ASN A 170 13.61 -2.68 -17.91
N ARG A 171 12.51 -3.10 -17.29
CA ARG A 171 12.12 -4.51 -17.29
C ARG A 171 11.69 -5.00 -18.67
N ALA A 172 10.96 -4.20 -19.43
CA ALA A 172 10.58 -4.52 -20.79
C ALA A 172 11.80 -4.58 -21.74
N ILE A 173 12.79 -3.69 -21.54
CA ILE A 173 14.07 -3.76 -22.27
C ILE A 173 14.78 -5.09 -22.00
N GLU A 174 14.86 -5.52 -20.75
CA GLU A 174 15.48 -6.80 -20.38
C GLU A 174 14.71 -7.99 -20.98
N ILE A 175 13.38 -7.98 -20.98
CA ILE A 175 12.55 -9.00 -21.63
C ILE A 175 12.85 -9.10 -23.15
N LEU A 176 13.19 -7.99 -23.79
CA LEU A 176 13.55 -7.91 -25.19
C LEU A 176 15.06 -8.06 -25.44
N GLU A 177 15.81 -8.57 -24.43
CA GLU A 177 17.26 -8.81 -24.50
C GLU A 177 18.09 -7.55 -24.82
N GLY A 178 17.54 -6.36 -24.48
CA GLY A 178 18.23 -5.08 -24.64
C GLY A 178 19.11 -4.72 -23.43
N VAL A 179 19.78 -3.57 -23.53
CA VAL A 179 20.65 -3.05 -22.47
C VAL A 179 19.85 -2.15 -21.53
N MET A 180 19.67 -2.55 -20.30
CA MET A 180 18.96 -1.80 -19.26
C MET A 180 19.55 -0.37 -19.10
N GLY A 181 18.70 0.64 -19.02
CA GLY A 181 19.12 2.05 -18.98
C GLY A 181 19.34 2.72 -20.32
N SER A 182 19.38 1.95 -21.43
CA SER A 182 19.57 2.49 -22.79
C SER A 182 18.37 3.25 -23.35
N LYS A 183 17.18 3.05 -22.77
CA LYS A 183 15.88 3.52 -23.27
C LYS A 183 15.52 2.98 -24.66
N THR A 184 16.17 1.91 -25.08
CA THR A 184 15.98 1.24 -26.37
C THR A 184 15.93 -0.27 -26.13
N PRO A 185 14.95 -1.01 -26.69
CA PRO A 185 13.91 -0.55 -27.61
C PRO A 185 12.70 0.10 -26.93
N VAL A 186 12.62 0.14 -25.60
CA VAL A 186 11.48 0.70 -24.85
C VAL A 186 11.88 1.99 -24.16
N HIS A 187 11.16 3.09 -24.46
CA HIS A 187 11.40 4.38 -23.81
C HIS A 187 10.33 4.65 -22.75
N PRO A 188 10.71 5.12 -21.54
CA PRO A 188 9.77 5.33 -20.42
C PRO A 188 8.68 6.36 -20.74
N ASN A 189 9.00 7.46 -21.46
CA ASN A 189 8.01 8.48 -21.81
C ASN A 189 7.27 8.14 -23.09
N ASP A 190 8.00 7.76 -24.15
CA ASP A 190 7.43 7.67 -25.50
C ASP A 190 6.58 6.40 -25.68
N HIS A 191 6.90 5.32 -24.96
CA HIS A 191 6.18 4.05 -25.04
C HIS A 191 5.33 3.79 -23.79
N VAL A 192 5.93 3.72 -22.58
CA VAL A 192 5.19 3.38 -21.33
C VAL A 192 4.21 4.49 -20.94
N ASN A 193 4.59 5.75 -21.12
CA ASN A 193 3.77 6.92 -20.77
C ASN A 193 3.08 7.56 -21.99
N MET A 194 3.01 6.87 -23.11
CA MET A 194 2.45 7.40 -24.36
C MET A 194 1.07 8.03 -24.15
N GLY A 195 0.93 9.33 -24.44
CA GLY A 195 -0.31 10.09 -24.36
C GLY A 195 -0.89 10.26 -22.94
N GLN A 196 -0.09 10.07 -21.89
CA GLN A 196 -0.54 10.15 -20.51
C GLN A 196 0.07 11.37 -19.79
N SER A 197 -0.74 12.03 -18.96
CA SER A 197 -0.29 13.02 -17.99
C SER A 197 -0.29 12.44 -16.59
N SER A 198 0.70 12.74 -15.76
CA SER A 198 0.71 12.36 -14.35
C SER A 198 -0.46 12.95 -13.56
N ASN A 199 -0.99 14.10 -14.00
CA ASN A 199 -2.17 14.72 -13.38
C ASN A 199 -3.45 13.89 -13.54
N ASP A 200 -3.48 12.96 -14.50
CA ASP A 200 -4.54 11.99 -14.70
C ASP A 200 -4.14 10.61 -14.18
N SER A 201 -2.96 10.11 -14.57
CA SER A 201 -2.54 8.74 -14.24
C SER A 201 -2.36 8.50 -12.74
N PHE A 202 -1.87 9.48 -11.97
CA PHE A 202 -1.69 9.32 -10.53
C PHE A 202 -3.03 9.20 -9.77
N PRO A 203 -4.01 10.13 -9.94
CA PRO A 203 -5.30 9.96 -9.29
C PRO A 203 -6.05 8.72 -9.79
N THR A 204 -5.91 8.34 -11.06
CA THR A 204 -6.48 7.09 -11.58
C THR A 204 -5.90 5.88 -10.84
N ALA A 205 -4.59 5.82 -10.65
CA ALA A 205 -3.94 4.75 -9.87
C ALA A 205 -4.42 4.74 -8.40
N MET A 206 -4.64 5.92 -7.79
CA MET A 206 -5.21 6.02 -6.43
C MET A 206 -6.62 5.42 -6.36
N HIS A 207 -7.50 5.74 -7.33
CA HIS A 207 -8.84 5.18 -7.38
C HIS A 207 -8.83 3.65 -7.58
N ILE A 208 -7.99 3.15 -8.49
CA ILE A 208 -7.81 1.71 -8.70
C ILE A 208 -7.36 1.03 -7.41
N ALA A 209 -6.35 1.58 -6.73
CA ALA A 209 -5.83 1.06 -5.48
C ALA A 209 -6.91 1.03 -4.38
N ALA A 210 -7.64 2.14 -4.22
CA ALA A 210 -8.72 2.24 -3.23
C ALA A 210 -9.82 1.20 -3.45
N ILE A 211 -10.26 1.03 -4.71
CA ILE A 211 -11.31 0.05 -5.05
C ILE A 211 -10.82 -1.38 -4.81
N LEU A 212 -9.60 -1.71 -5.22
CA LEU A 212 -9.04 -3.05 -5.02
C LEU A 212 -8.92 -3.38 -3.53
N GLN A 213 -8.46 -2.43 -2.70
CA GLN A 213 -8.36 -2.61 -1.26
C GLN A 213 -9.73 -2.66 -0.57
N ALA A 214 -10.68 -1.84 -1.00
CA ALA A 214 -12.04 -1.88 -0.47
C ALA A 214 -12.71 -3.23 -0.74
N LYS A 215 -12.61 -3.76 -1.97
CA LYS A 215 -13.21 -5.04 -2.37
C LYS A 215 -12.45 -6.25 -1.83
N GLY A 216 -11.11 -6.20 -1.82
CA GLY A 216 -10.27 -7.35 -1.48
C GLY A 216 -9.99 -7.51 0.02
N VAL A 217 -10.04 -6.43 0.79
CA VAL A 217 -9.63 -6.44 2.20
C VAL A 217 -10.72 -5.87 3.11
N LEU A 218 -11.17 -4.64 2.86
CA LEU A 218 -12.07 -3.94 3.78
C LEU A 218 -13.43 -4.62 3.89
N LEU A 219 -14.13 -4.85 2.77
CA LEU A 219 -15.45 -5.47 2.77
C LEU A 219 -15.45 -6.90 3.33
N PRO A 220 -14.51 -7.78 2.95
CA PRO A 220 -14.41 -9.10 3.60
C PRO A 220 -14.19 -9.01 5.11
N GLY A 221 -13.32 -8.10 5.57
CA GLY A 221 -13.07 -7.88 7.00
C GLY A 221 -14.31 -7.39 7.75
N LEU A 222 -15.05 -6.41 7.18
CA LEU A 222 -16.31 -5.93 7.76
C LEU A 222 -17.38 -7.01 7.82
N ARG A 223 -17.50 -7.85 6.79
CA ARG A 223 -18.46 -8.96 6.78
C ARG A 223 -18.12 -9.99 7.85
N MET A 224 -16.86 -10.37 7.98
CA MET A 224 -16.39 -11.29 9.03
C MET A 224 -16.70 -10.75 10.43
N LEU A 225 -16.47 -9.45 10.67
CA LEU A 225 -16.80 -8.81 11.95
C LEU A 225 -18.30 -8.78 12.20
N HIS A 226 -19.10 -8.43 11.19
CA HIS A 226 -20.56 -8.45 11.27
C HIS A 226 -21.10 -9.84 11.65
N GLU A 227 -20.64 -10.88 10.98
CA GLU A 227 -21.04 -12.28 11.24
C GLU A 227 -20.69 -12.70 12.66
N ALA A 228 -19.49 -12.37 13.13
CA ALA A 228 -19.07 -12.68 14.50
C ALA A 228 -19.92 -11.96 15.55
N LEU A 229 -20.23 -10.68 15.35
CA LEU A 229 -21.09 -9.90 16.24
C LEU A 229 -22.53 -10.41 16.23
N ALA A 230 -23.09 -10.73 15.07
CA ALA A 230 -24.43 -11.28 14.94
C ALA A 230 -24.56 -12.66 15.61
N ALA A 231 -23.54 -13.52 15.47
CA ALA A 231 -23.49 -14.81 16.15
C ALA A 231 -23.49 -14.64 17.67
N LYS A 232 -22.71 -13.69 18.20
CA LYS A 232 -22.69 -13.38 19.64
C LYS A 232 -23.98 -12.73 20.14
N ALA A 233 -24.62 -11.89 19.34
CA ALA A 233 -25.94 -11.34 19.66
C ALA A 233 -26.96 -12.45 19.89
N LYS A 234 -26.96 -13.48 19.01
CA LYS A 234 -27.84 -14.63 19.15
C LYS A 234 -27.47 -15.54 20.33
N GLU A 235 -26.17 -15.79 20.56
CA GLU A 235 -25.70 -16.61 21.68
C GLU A 235 -26.08 -16.02 23.05
N TRP A 236 -26.06 -14.70 23.16
CA TRP A 236 -26.29 -13.97 24.43
C TRP A 236 -27.65 -13.30 24.54
N ASP A 237 -28.61 -13.70 23.73
CA ASP A 237 -29.96 -13.12 23.71
C ASP A 237 -30.71 -13.24 25.06
N SER A 238 -30.40 -14.27 25.84
CA SER A 238 -30.99 -14.50 27.18
C SER A 238 -30.17 -13.92 28.34
N VAL A 239 -28.97 -13.36 28.10
CA VAL A 239 -28.10 -12.84 29.16
C VAL A 239 -28.52 -11.43 29.54
N ILE A 240 -29.24 -11.29 30.65
CA ILE A 240 -29.73 -10.02 31.16
C ILE A 240 -28.59 -9.21 31.76
N LYS A 241 -28.51 -7.93 31.39
CA LYS A 241 -27.59 -6.93 31.97
C LYS A 241 -28.28 -5.60 32.17
N ILE A 242 -27.64 -4.70 32.91
CA ILE A 242 -28.10 -3.32 33.07
C ILE A 242 -27.68 -2.49 31.84
N GLY A 243 -28.58 -1.69 31.26
CA GLY A 243 -28.26 -0.62 30.36
C GLY A 243 -27.53 0.52 31.04
N ARG A 244 -26.86 1.38 30.29
CA ARG A 244 -26.10 2.52 30.82
C ARG A 244 -26.26 3.74 29.95
N THR A 245 -26.68 4.85 30.55
CA THR A 245 -26.76 6.17 29.92
C THR A 245 -26.21 7.21 30.90
N HIS A 246 -25.57 8.24 30.41
CA HIS A 246 -24.99 9.31 31.22
C HIS A 246 -24.07 8.79 32.36
N THR A 247 -23.36 7.68 32.11
CA THR A 247 -22.53 6.96 33.12
C THR A 247 -23.28 6.37 34.31
N GLN A 248 -24.61 6.33 34.28
CA GLN A 248 -25.51 5.79 35.29
C GLN A 248 -26.25 4.54 34.80
N ASP A 249 -26.72 3.73 35.72
CA ASP A 249 -27.55 2.57 35.43
C ASP A 249 -28.87 3.02 34.80
N ALA A 250 -29.25 2.36 33.71
CA ALA A 250 -30.49 2.60 32.97
C ALA A 250 -31.37 1.34 32.93
N THR A 251 -32.27 1.23 31.97
CA THR A 251 -33.18 0.09 31.86
C THR A 251 -32.43 -1.22 31.64
N PRO A 252 -32.90 -2.37 32.18
CA PRO A 252 -32.35 -3.66 31.81
C PRO A 252 -32.51 -3.95 30.33
N LEU A 253 -31.51 -4.64 29.76
CA LEU A 253 -31.52 -5.19 28.39
C LEU A 253 -30.74 -6.49 28.37
N THR A 254 -30.77 -7.19 27.25
CA THR A 254 -29.91 -8.37 27.10
C THR A 254 -28.56 -7.98 26.50
N LEU A 255 -27.53 -8.77 26.78
CA LEU A 255 -26.23 -8.61 26.12
C LEU A 255 -26.35 -8.84 24.60
N GLY A 256 -27.25 -9.76 24.21
CA GLY A 256 -27.57 -9.97 22.80
C GLY A 256 -28.14 -8.72 22.12
N GLN A 257 -29.00 -7.95 22.79
CA GLN A 257 -29.51 -6.68 22.27
C GLN A 257 -28.40 -5.65 22.07
N GLU A 258 -27.45 -5.54 23.01
CA GLU A 258 -26.29 -4.65 22.86
C GLU A 258 -25.43 -5.04 21.65
N PHE A 259 -25.10 -6.33 21.50
CA PHE A 259 -24.32 -6.83 20.36
C PHE A 259 -25.06 -6.72 19.03
N SER A 260 -26.40 -6.84 19.01
CA SER A 260 -27.18 -6.63 17.79
C SER A 260 -27.05 -5.19 17.27
N GLY A 261 -26.94 -4.20 18.17
CA GLY A 261 -26.64 -2.83 17.79
C GLY A 261 -25.28 -2.70 17.10
N TYR A 262 -24.24 -3.38 17.59
CA TYR A 262 -22.91 -3.38 16.94
C TYR A 262 -22.94 -4.09 15.58
N ALA A 263 -23.64 -5.23 15.46
CA ALA A 263 -23.84 -5.92 14.19
C ALA A 263 -24.51 -5.02 13.17
N THR A 264 -25.59 -4.33 13.53
CA THR A 264 -26.29 -3.38 12.66
C THR A 264 -25.39 -2.21 12.21
N GLN A 265 -24.51 -1.70 13.09
CA GLN A 265 -23.54 -0.67 12.69
C GLN A 265 -22.58 -1.18 11.62
N MET A 266 -22.14 -2.43 11.70
CA MET A 266 -21.28 -3.04 10.66
C MET A 266 -22.05 -3.24 9.36
N GLU A 267 -23.29 -3.70 9.40
CA GLU A 267 -24.18 -3.82 8.24
C GLU A 267 -24.33 -2.49 7.50
N TYR A 268 -24.65 -1.42 8.24
CA TYR A 268 -24.73 -0.08 7.65
C TYR A 268 -23.38 0.44 7.13
N GLY A 269 -22.27 0.06 7.80
CA GLY A 269 -20.91 0.35 7.35
C GLY A 269 -20.62 -0.30 5.99
N ILE A 270 -20.96 -1.58 5.84
CA ILE A 270 -20.82 -2.33 4.58
C ILE A 270 -21.63 -1.66 3.48
N ALA A 271 -22.91 -1.39 3.73
CA ALA A 271 -23.79 -0.75 2.75
C ALA A 271 -23.26 0.62 2.27
N ARG A 272 -22.70 1.44 3.18
CA ARG A 272 -22.08 2.73 2.82
C ARG A 272 -20.83 2.57 1.96
N VAL A 273 -19.97 1.59 2.28
CA VAL A 273 -18.78 1.32 1.47
C VAL A 273 -19.20 0.83 0.08
N GLU A 274 -20.14 -0.11 0.00
CA GLU A 274 -20.63 -0.65 -1.28
C GLU A 274 -21.29 0.45 -2.14
N ALA A 275 -22.08 1.34 -1.55
CA ALA A 275 -22.70 2.46 -2.26
C ALA A 275 -21.70 3.51 -2.75
N ALA A 276 -20.51 3.59 -2.16
CA ALA A 276 -19.43 4.49 -2.60
C ALA A 276 -18.56 3.89 -3.72
N LEU A 277 -18.69 2.60 -4.00
CA LEU A 277 -17.98 1.95 -5.11
C LEU A 277 -18.82 2.12 -6.40
N PRO A 278 -18.20 2.49 -7.54
CA PRO A 278 -18.89 2.62 -8.82
C PRO A 278 -19.36 1.29 -9.38
#